data_1531690fbf8a10a914fe0dda8fdb0bc4
#
_entry.id   1531690fbf8a10a914fe0dda8fdb0bc4
#
_cell.length_a   1.000
_cell.length_b   1.000
_cell.length_c   1.000
_cell.angle_alpha   90.00
_cell.angle_beta   90.00
_cell.angle_gamma   90.00
#
_symmetry.space_group_name_H-M   'P 1'
#
loop_
_entity.id
_entity.type
_entity.pdbx_description
1 polymer ?
#
loop_
_entity_poly.entity_id
_entity_poly.type
_entity_poly.pdbx_seq_one_letter_code
_entity_poly.pdbx_strand_id
1 'polypeptide(L)'
;ISNSVSFVKDEAETMQVNYDENLYNEDLEFFSQILESFSIDAATVTEESVISDFNEGKTICAIVDSDSLAKLEGTDHEIRELLALNDTLQASSAALTDLVVVNDFSGKKEKAADFAEYVTLTMSGELHGLGGHYSVKLSEDADEKEQIAYQAYENAIPVPDSQDAKEFWVTLKETISQYF
;
A
#
# COMPACT_ATOMS: atom_id res chain seq x y z
N ILE A 1 -2.56 -6.60 3.29
CA ILE A 1 -3.28 -7.79 2.79
C ILE A 1 -2.41 -9.00 3.05
N SER A 2 -3.02 -10.12 3.41
CA SER A 2 -2.34 -11.41 3.54
C SER A 2 -2.68 -12.33 2.36
N ASN A 3 -2.12 -13.53 2.37
CA ASN A 3 -2.45 -14.59 1.43
C ASN A 3 -3.90 -15.10 1.57
N SER A 4 -4.67 -14.59 2.53
CA SER A 4 -6.11 -14.87 2.69
C SER A 4 -6.96 -14.21 1.62
N VAL A 5 -6.48 -13.13 0.98
CA VAL A 5 -7.25 -12.32 0.02
C VAL A 5 -6.58 -12.30 -1.35
N SER A 6 -7.37 -12.45 -2.39
CA SER A 6 -6.92 -12.31 -3.78
C SER A 6 -7.96 -11.60 -4.63
N PHE A 7 -7.49 -10.91 -5.68
CA PHE A 7 -8.34 -10.29 -6.68
C PHE A 7 -8.27 -11.13 -7.96
N VAL A 8 -9.40 -11.63 -8.40
CA VAL A 8 -9.51 -12.53 -9.56
C VAL A 8 -10.48 -11.99 -10.59
N LYS A 9 -10.23 -12.25 -11.87
CA LYS A 9 -11.20 -11.94 -12.92
C LYS A 9 -12.18 -13.10 -13.05
N ASP A 10 -13.47 -12.77 -13.13
CA ASP A 10 -14.50 -13.73 -13.50
C ASP A 10 -14.57 -13.96 -15.03
N GLU A 11 -15.50 -14.80 -15.47
CA GLU A 11 -15.72 -15.09 -16.91
C GLU A 11 -16.14 -13.86 -17.73
N ALA A 12 -16.66 -12.82 -17.08
CA ALA A 12 -17.04 -11.56 -17.70
C ALA A 12 -15.92 -10.49 -17.65
N GLU A 13 -14.70 -10.89 -17.28
CA GLU A 13 -13.54 -10.02 -17.04
C GLU A 13 -13.75 -8.99 -15.92
N THR A 14 -14.76 -9.17 -15.08
CA THR A 14 -15.00 -8.33 -13.91
C THR A 14 -14.08 -8.77 -12.77
N MET A 15 -13.44 -7.81 -12.11
CA MET A 15 -12.58 -8.10 -10.97
C MET A 15 -13.45 -8.36 -9.74
N GLN A 16 -13.25 -9.52 -9.14
CA GLN A 16 -13.90 -9.94 -7.90
C GLN A 16 -12.88 -10.14 -6.80
N VAL A 17 -13.32 -9.95 -5.55
CA VAL A 17 -12.53 -10.29 -4.37
C VAL A 17 -12.85 -11.72 -3.97
N ASN A 18 -11.81 -12.52 -3.88
CA ASN A 18 -11.89 -13.89 -3.39
C ASN A 18 -11.03 -14.02 -2.13
N TYR A 19 -11.54 -14.71 -1.12
CA TYR A 19 -10.84 -14.93 0.14
C TYR A 19 -11.06 -16.33 0.67
N ASP A 20 -10.00 -16.85 1.30
CA ASP A 20 -10.08 -18.09 2.06
C ASP A 20 -10.58 -17.77 3.47
N GLU A 21 -11.78 -18.29 3.82
CA GLU A 21 -12.43 -18.00 5.11
C GLU A 21 -11.56 -18.41 6.31
N ASN A 22 -10.84 -19.50 6.20
CA ASN A 22 -10.02 -19.98 7.33
C ASN A 22 -8.83 -19.05 7.55
N LEU A 23 -8.09 -18.74 6.49
CA LEU A 23 -6.96 -17.80 6.57
C LEU A 23 -7.41 -16.40 6.95
N TYR A 24 -8.57 -15.96 6.46
CA TYR A 24 -9.12 -14.66 6.82
C TYR A 24 -9.47 -14.55 8.31
N ASN A 25 -10.07 -15.61 8.88
CA ASN A 25 -10.32 -15.66 10.31
C ASN A 25 -9.02 -15.72 11.12
N GLU A 26 -8.00 -16.46 10.66
CA GLU A 26 -6.67 -16.48 11.26
C GLU A 26 -6.01 -15.09 11.25
N ASP A 27 -6.17 -14.33 10.16
CA ASP A 27 -5.73 -12.93 10.08
C ASP A 27 -6.38 -12.06 11.15
N LEU A 28 -7.70 -12.15 11.31
CA LEU A 28 -8.44 -11.38 12.32
C LEU A 28 -8.00 -11.74 13.75
N GLU A 29 -7.83 -13.02 14.02
CA GLU A 29 -7.35 -13.49 15.33
C GLU A 29 -5.92 -12.99 15.61
N PHE A 30 -5.04 -13.11 14.63
CA PHE A 30 -3.67 -12.62 14.75
C PHE A 30 -3.62 -11.11 15.00
N PHE A 31 -4.43 -10.34 14.25
CA PHE A 31 -4.52 -8.90 14.43
C PHE A 31 -5.07 -8.53 15.80
N SER A 32 -6.10 -9.24 16.29
CA SER A 32 -6.64 -9.08 17.64
C SER A 32 -5.55 -9.27 18.71
N GLN A 33 -4.78 -10.35 18.58
CA GLN A 33 -3.69 -10.65 19.52
C GLN A 33 -2.61 -9.57 19.54
N ILE A 34 -2.29 -8.98 18.39
CA ILE A 34 -1.35 -7.86 18.32
C ILE A 34 -1.90 -6.66 19.09
N LEU A 35 -3.13 -6.25 18.80
CA LEU A 35 -3.74 -5.09 19.44
C LEU A 35 -3.84 -5.25 20.96
N GLU A 36 -4.24 -6.42 21.42
CA GLU A 36 -4.29 -6.75 22.85
C GLU A 36 -2.89 -6.74 23.49
N SER A 37 -1.91 -7.38 22.84
CA SER A 37 -0.55 -7.50 23.36
C SER A 37 0.16 -6.17 23.53
N PHE A 38 -0.11 -5.24 22.63
CA PHE A 38 0.48 -3.90 22.64
C PHE A 38 -0.45 -2.83 23.22
N SER A 39 -1.65 -3.20 23.67
CA SER A 39 -2.68 -2.27 24.18
C SER A 39 -3.00 -1.16 23.20
N ILE A 40 -3.12 -1.49 21.93
CA ILE A 40 -3.43 -0.55 20.87
C ILE A 40 -4.94 -0.38 20.80
N ASP A 41 -5.40 0.86 20.85
CA ASP A 41 -6.80 1.22 20.58
C ASP A 41 -6.95 1.56 19.09
N ALA A 42 -7.46 0.61 18.33
CA ALA A 42 -7.64 0.76 16.87
C ALA A 42 -8.54 1.95 16.48
N ALA A 43 -9.42 2.39 17.38
CA ALA A 43 -10.29 3.54 17.12
C ALA A 43 -9.56 4.90 17.16
N THR A 44 -8.42 4.96 17.83
CA THR A 44 -7.65 6.21 18.05
C THR A 44 -6.35 6.25 17.24
N VAL A 45 -5.86 5.12 16.75
CA VAL A 45 -4.64 5.06 15.95
C VAL A 45 -4.87 5.66 14.57
N THR A 46 -4.03 6.63 14.21
CA THR A 46 -3.97 7.22 12.87
C THR A 46 -2.56 7.07 12.31
N GLU A 47 -2.41 7.20 11.00
CA GLU A 47 -1.11 7.18 10.34
C GLU A 47 -0.18 8.27 10.95
N GLU A 48 -0.70 9.47 11.16
CA GLU A 48 0.06 10.56 11.76
C GLU A 48 0.53 10.22 13.17
N SER A 49 -0.30 9.56 13.98
CA SER A 49 0.09 9.15 15.32
C SER A 49 1.17 8.08 15.31
N VAL A 50 1.11 7.12 14.39
CA VAL A 50 2.13 6.08 14.22
C VAL A 50 3.48 6.68 13.83
N ILE A 51 3.48 7.60 12.86
CA ILE A 51 4.69 8.29 12.41
C ILE A 51 5.28 9.16 13.53
N SER A 52 4.43 9.94 14.23
CA SER A 52 4.87 10.76 15.35
C SER A 52 5.51 9.94 16.47
N ASP A 53 4.87 8.85 16.88
CA ASP A 53 5.36 7.99 17.94
C ASP A 53 6.66 7.28 17.57
N PHE A 54 6.83 6.92 16.29
CA PHE A 54 8.08 6.37 15.79
C PHE A 54 9.20 7.41 15.78
N ASN A 55 8.95 8.61 15.23
CA ASN A 55 9.92 9.70 15.17
C ASN A 55 10.35 10.19 16.57
N GLU A 56 9.44 10.15 17.54
CA GLU A 56 9.73 10.48 18.94
C GLU A 56 10.40 9.33 19.73
N GLY A 57 10.60 8.17 19.11
CA GLY A 57 11.22 7.00 19.74
C GLY A 57 10.33 6.30 20.78
N LYS A 58 9.02 6.52 20.73
CA LYS A 58 8.06 5.85 21.62
C LYS A 58 7.77 4.43 21.19
N THR A 59 7.93 4.13 19.89
CA THR A 59 7.79 2.78 19.32
C THR A 59 9.08 2.34 18.65
N ILE A 60 9.35 1.04 18.67
CA ILE A 60 10.56 0.45 18.06
C ILE A 60 10.36 0.06 16.60
N CYS A 61 9.13 -0.01 16.13
CA CYS A 61 8.77 -0.28 14.74
C CYS A 61 7.46 0.41 14.39
N ALA A 62 7.29 0.68 13.10
CA ALA A 62 6.06 1.22 12.53
C ALA A 62 5.77 0.50 11.21
N ILE A 63 4.51 0.22 10.93
CA ILE A 63 4.05 -0.26 9.62
C ILE A 63 3.41 0.93 8.93
N VAL A 64 3.97 1.35 7.82
CA VAL A 64 3.55 2.52 7.06
C VAL A 64 3.45 2.18 5.58
N ASP A 65 2.72 2.98 4.81
CA ASP A 65 2.74 2.90 3.36
C ASP A 65 3.97 3.59 2.75
N SER A 66 4.17 3.40 1.44
CA SER A 66 5.31 4.00 0.73
C SER A 66 5.28 5.53 0.78
N ASP A 67 4.10 6.14 0.69
CA ASP A 67 3.96 7.61 0.67
C ASP A 67 4.36 8.26 2.00
N SER A 68 4.38 7.47 3.07
CA SER A 68 4.75 7.90 4.40
C SER A 68 6.23 7.72 4.73
N LEU A 69 7.00 7.03 3.89
CA LEU A 69 8.44 6.85 4.13
C LEU A 69 9.21 8.17 4.19
N ALA A 70 8.78 9.17 3.43
CA ALA A 70 9.39 10.50 3.47
C ALA A 70 9.15 11.28 4.77
N LYS A 71 8.14 10.89 5.56
CA LYS A 71 7.79 11.51 6.84
C LYS A 71 8.58 10.93 8.02
N LEU A 72 9.29 9.80 7.80
CA LEU A 72 10.12 9.19 8.83
C LEU A 72 11.42 9.97 8.99
N GLU A 73 11.69 10.40 10.24
CA GLU A 73 12.85 11.19 10.61
C GLU A 73 13.98 10.29 11.15
N GLY A 74 15.21 10.82 11.07
CA GLY A 74 16.40 10.10 11.55
C GLY A 74 16.96 9.10 10.52
N THR A 75 18.15 8.59 10.82
CA THR A 75 18.91 7.66 9.95
C THR A 75 19.18 6.32 10.62
N ASP A 76 18.75 6.14 11.86
CA ASP A 76 19.08 4.97 12.69
C ASP A 76 18.00 3.86 12.60
N HIS A 77 17.12 3.92 11.60
CA HIS A 77 16.10 2.90 11.35
C HIS A 77 16.39 2.15 10.06
N GLU A 78 15.98 0.90 10.03
CA GLU A 78 16.01 0.04 8.84
C GLU A 78 14.59 -0.07 8.27
N ILE A 79 14.47 0.03 6.95
CA ILE A 79 13.21 -0.16 6.24
C ILE A 79 13.23 -1.55 5.63
N ARG A 80 12.12 -2.26 5.74
CA ARG A 80 11.94 -3.61 5.17
C ARG A 80 10.54 -3.79 4.64
N GLU A 81 10.41 -4.59 3.60
CA GLU A 81 9.11 -5.09 3.16
C GLU A 81 8.52 -6.04 4.22
N LEU A 82 7.22 -5.92 4.46
CA LEU A 82 6.50 -6.84 5.33
C LEU A 82 6.16 -8.11 4.55
N LEU A 83 6.91 -9.21 4.79
CA LEU A 83 6.81 -10.44 4.00
C LEU A 83 5.99 -11.55 4.68
N ALA A 84 5.95 -11.58 6.01
CA ALA A 84 5.22 -12.60 6.75
C ALA A 84 4.72 -12.04 8.08
N LEU A 85 3.56 -12.52 8.51
CA LEU A 85 2.97 -12.22 9.81
C LEU A 85 3.28 -13.34 10.81
N ASN A 86 3.20 -14.59 10.36
CA ASN A 86 3.56 -15.80 11.12
C ASN A 86 3.92 -16.93 10.14
N ASP A 87 3.96 -18.18 10.63
CA ASP A 87 4.33 -19.35 9.83
C ASP A 87 3.32 -19.68 8.71
N THR A 88 2.06 -19.27 8.84
CA THR A 88 0.96 -19.56 7.91
C THR A 88 0.51 -18.34 7.14
N LEU A 89 0.53 -17.16 7.77
CA LEU A 89 0.08 -15.91 7.21
C LEU A 89 1.24 -15.13 6.57
N GLN A 90 1.20 -15.02 5.26
CA GLN A 90 2.13 -14.21 4.49
C GLN A 90 1.51 -12.85 4.23
N ALA A 91 2.25 -11.79 4.52
CA ALA A 91 1.84 -10.44 4.17
C ALA A 91 2.13 -10.15 2.69
N SER A 92 1.27 -9.38 2.08
CA SER A 92 1.49 -8.82 0.75
C SER A 92 1.12 -7.35 0.78
N SER A 93 1.98 -6.52 0.22
CA SER A 93 1.65 -5.11 0.00
C SER A 93 0.48 -4.99 -0.97
N ALA A 94 -0.38 -4.01 -0.75
CA ALA A 94 -1.42 -3.64 -1.70
C ALA A 94 -0.92 -2.46 -2.52
N ALA A 95 -0.93 -2.57 -3.85
CA ALA A 95 -0.51 -1.49 -4.73
C ALA A 95 -1.71 -0.71 -5.25
N LEU A 96 -1.74 0.58 -4.97
CA LEU A 96 -2.56 1.57 -5.65
C LEU A 96 -1.67 2.29 -6.66
N THR A 97 -2.10 2.36 -7.91
CA THR A 97 -1.31 2.97 -8.97
C THR A 97 -2.07 4.13 -9.60
N ASP A 98 -1.49 5.31 -9.53
CA ASP A 98 -1.99 6.47 -10.26
C ASP A 98 -1.56 6.41 -11.72
N LEU A 99 -2.50 6.66 -12.63
CA LEU A 99 -2.28 6.57 -14.06
C LEU A 99 -2.48 7.92 -14.74
N VAL A 100 -1.54 8.29 -15.59
CA VAL A 100 -1.73 9.41 -16.53
C VAL A 100 -2.27 8.85 -17.84
N VAL A 101 -3.46 9.29 -18.22
CA VAL A 101 -4.13 8.80 -19.45
C VAL A 101 -4.33 9.93 -20.46
N VAL A 102 -4.18 9.61 -21.73
CA VAL A 102 -4.44 10.52 -22.82
C VAL A 102 -5.85 10.31 -23.36
N ASN A 103 -6.65 11.39 -23.38
CA ASN A 103 -8.00 11.31 -23.94
C ASN A 103 -7.94 11.11 -25.46
N ASP A 104 -8.55 10.01 -25.93
CA ASP A 104 -8.55 9.62 -27.33
C ASP A 104 -9.30 10.62 -28.26
N PHE A 105 -10.19 11.40 -27.72
CA PHE A 105 -10.90 12.47 -28.43
C PHE A 105 -10.13 13.82 -28.48
N SER A 106 -8.94 13.88 -27.89
CA SER A 106 -8.12 15.10 -27.93
C SER A 106 -7.63 15.38 -29.35
N GLY A 107 -7.81 16.62 -29.82
CA GLY A 107 -7.19 17.10 -31.06
C GLY A 107 -5.66 17.31 -30.99
N LYS A 108 -5.03 17.00 -29.83
CA LYS A 108 -3.59 17.19 -29.56
C LYS A 108 -2.99 15.94 -28.93
N LYS A 109 -3.37 14.75 -29.39
CA LYS A 109 -2.96 13.45 -28.81
C LYS A 109 -1.46 13.30 -28.68
N GLU A 110 -0.69 13.61 -29.71
CA GLU A 110 0.77 13.49 -29.70
C GLU A 110 1.38 14.32 -28.56
N LYS A 111 1.00 15.60 -28.45
CA LYS A 111 1.50 16.46 -27.36
C LYS A 111 1.04 16.02 -25.98
N ALA A 112 -0.15 15.43 -25.88
CA ALA A 112 -0.65 14.89 -24.62
C ALA A 112 0.09 13.61 -24.24
N ALA A 113 0.47 12.77 -25.21
CA ALA A 113 1.30 11.59 -24.99
C ALA A 113 2.72 11.98 -24.56
N ASP A 114 3.35 12.93 -25.25
CA ASP A 114 4.67 13.45 -24.87
C ASP A 114 4.66 14.04 -23.45
N PHE A 115 3.58 14.73 -23.08
CA PHE A 115 3.43 15.28 -21.72
C PHE A 115 3.21 14.18 -20.70
N ALA A 116 2.39 13.16 -21.00
CA ALA A 116 2.18 12.02 -20.13
C ALA A 116 3.50 11.26 -19.88
N GLU A 117 4.27 11.00 -20.92
CA GLU A 117 5.60 10.39 -20.85
C GLU A 117 6.57 11.24 -20.02
N TYR A 118 6.61 12.54 -20.24
CA TYR A 118 7.44 13.46 -19.48
C TYR A 118 7.11 13.44 -17.98
N VAL A 119 5.82 13.50 -17.62
CA VAL A 119 5.39 13.48 -16.22
C VAL A 119 5.74 12.15 -15.56
N THR A 120 5.50 11.03 -16.24
CA THR A 120 5.69 9.69 -15.63
C THR A 120 7.14 9.24 -15.58
N LEU A 121 7.98 9.64 -16.54
CA LEU A 121 9.36 9.16 -16.65
C LEU A 121 10.40 10.19 -16.25
N THR A 122 10.16 11.48 -16.52
CA THR A 122 11.15 12.53 -16.28
C THR A 122 10.93 13.24 -14.95
N MET A 123 9.65 13.50 -14.61
CA MET A 123 9.31 14.21 -13.36
C MET A 123 9.09 13.27 -12.16
N SER A 124 9.35 11.99 -12.29
CA SER A 124 9.07 11.01 -11.23
C SER A 124 9.72 11.37 -9.87
N GLY A 125 10.99 11.79 -9.89
CA GLY A 125 11.68 12.22 -8.67
C GLY A 125 11.11 13.52 -8.06
N GLU A 126 10.67 14.47 -8.89
CA GLU A 126 10.03 15.68 -8.42
C GLU A 126 8.64 15.41 -7.84
N LEU A 127 7.89 14.50 -8.46
CA LEU A 127 6.58 14.07 -7.96
C LEU A 127 6.71 13.35 -6.61
N HIS A 128 7.76 12.53 -6.43
CA HIS A 128 8.07 11.94 -5.15
C HIS A 128 8.31 13.01 -4.08
N GLY A 129 9.15 14.00 -4.36
CA GLY A 129 9.43 15.12 -3.43
C GLY A 129 8.22 15.98 -3.08
N LEU A 130 7.20 16.04 -3.96
CA LEU A 130 5.99 16.83 -3.75
C LEU A 130 4.87 16.05 -3.06
N GLY A 131 4.73 14.76 -3.33
CA GLY A 131 3.57 13.97 -2.91
C GLY A 131 3.91 12.61 -2.28
N GLY A 132 5.18 12.24 -2.18
CA GLY A 132 5.59 10.92 -1.66
C GLY A 132 5.39 9.76 -2.64
N HIS A 133 4.82 10.01 -3.83
CA HIS A 133 4.52 8.96 -4.79
C HIS A 133 5.78 8.43 -5.47
N TYR A 134 5.97 7.14 -5.44
CA TYR A 134 7.09 6.48 -6.11
C TYR A 134 6.76 6.14 -7.56
N SER A 135 7.78 6.23 -8.41
CA SER A 135 7.65 5.83 -9.81
C SER A 135 7.54 4.30 -9.93
N VAL A 136 6.72 3.84 -10.88
CA VAL A 136 6.67 2.42 -11.29
C VAL A 136 7.92 1.98 -12.07
N LYS A 137 8.88 2.88 -12.25
CA LYS A 137 10.17 2.62 -12.86
C LYS A 137 11.28 3.10 -11.94
N LEU A 138 12.11 2.18 -11.49
CA LEU A 138 13.26 2.50 -10.66
C LEU A 138 14.25 3.39 -11.42
N SER A 139 14.68 4.47 -10.80
CA SER A 139 15.75 5.33 -11.33
C SER A 139 17.10 4.64 -11.18
N GLU A 140 18.07 4.99 -12.04
CA GLU A 140 19.47 4.53 -11.90
C GLU A 140 20.13 5.09 -10.63
N ASP A 141 19.68 6.26 -10.16
CA ASP A 141 20.16 6.93 -8.95
C ASP A 141 19.23 6.73 -7.74
N ALA A 142 18.36 5.70 -7.78
CA ALA A 142 17.40 5.43 -6.72
C ALA A 142 18.09 5.20 -5.37
N ASP A 143 17.61 5.87 -4.35
CA ASP A 143 18.08 5.65 -2.98
C ASP A 143 17.51 4.33 -2.40
N GLU A 144 17.93 4.02 -1.18
CA GLU A 144 17.50 2.78 -0.50
C GLU A 144 15.99 2.72 -0.29
N LYS A 145 15.34 3.85 0.04
CA LYS A 145 13.89 3.94 0.26
C LYS A 145 13.14 3.67 -1.04
N GLU A 146 13.58 4.29 -2.14
CA GLU A 146 13.03 4.06 -3.48
C GLU A 146 13.18 2.60 -3.92
N GLN A 147 14.34 1.99 -3.66
CA GLN A 147 14.59 0.59 -4.00
C GLN A 147 13.65 -0.36 -3.24
N ILE A 148 13.47 -0.14 -1.93
CA ILE A 148 12.56 -0.97 -1.10
C ILE A 148 11.11 -0.75 -1.51
N ALA A 149 10.68 0.49 -1.74
CA ALA A 149 9.34 0.80 -2.20
C ALA A 149 9.04 0.14 -3.57
N TYR A 150 10.02 0.16 -4.48
CA TYR A 150 9.90 -0.49 -5.78
C TYR A 150 9.81 -2.02 -5.65
N GLN A 151 10.63 -2.65 -4.81
CA GLN A 151 10.56 -4.08 -4.54
C GLN A 151 9.20 -4.48 -3.94
N ALA A 152 8.71 -3.70 -2.97
CA ALA A 152 7.39 -3.91 -2.40
C ALA A 152 6.28 -3.78 -3.45
N TYR A 153 6.42 -2.84 -4.40
CA TYR A 153 5.48 -2.68 -5.51
C TYR A 153 5.51 -3.88 -6.49
N GLU A 154 6.70 -4.39 -6.84
CA GLU A 154 6.80 -5.55 -7.75
C GLU A 154 6.16 -6.82 -7.16
N ASN A 155 6.19 -6.96 -5.84
CA ASN A 155 5.60 -8.09 -5.11
C ASN A 155 4.15 -7.81 -4.67
N ALA A 156 3.65 -6.59 -4.88
CA ALA A 156 2.36 -6.16 -4.38
C ALA A 156 1.19 -6.77 -5.17
N ILE A 157 0.07 -6.91 -4.48
CA ILE A 157 -1.20 -7.25 -5.12
C ILE A 157 -1.82 -5.96 -5.65
N PRO A 158 -2.02 -5.81 -6.97
CA PRO A 158 -2.69 -4.64 -7.51
C PRO A 158 -4.14 -4.59 -7.03
N VAL A 159 -4.53 -3.48 -6.43
CA VAL A 159 -5.92 -3.25 -5.98
C VAL A 159 -6.72 -2.74 -7.17
N PRO A 160 -7.74 -3.47 -7.63
CA PRO A 160 -8.56 -3.03 -8.75
C PRO A 160 -9.53 -1.93 -8.34
N ASP A 161 -9.78 -0.99 -9.26
CA ASP A 161 -10.87 -0.01 -9.11
C ASP A 161 -12.21 -0.65 -9.52
N SER A 162 -12.66 -1.62 -8.74
CA SER A 162 -13.94 -2.31 -8.93
C SER A 162 -14.90 -2.05 -7.77
N GLN A 163 -16.20 -2.25 -8.01
CA GLN A 163 -17.20 -2.10 -6.96
C GLN A 163 -16.98 -3.11 -5.84
N ASP A 164 -16.67 -4.37 -6.19
CA ASP A 164 -16.37 -5.44 -5.22
C ASP A 164 -15.18 -5.11 -4.33
N ALA A 165 -14.10 -4.56 -4.89
CA ALA A 165 -12.95 -4.15 -4.11
C ALA A 165 -13.30 -3.02 -3.12
N LYS A 166 -14.11 -2.05 -3.55
CA LYS A 166 -14.58 -0.97 -2.67
C LYS A 166 -15.46 -1.50 -1.54
N GLU A 167 -16.37 -2.41 -1.83
CA GLU A 167 -17.23 -3.05 -0.84
C GLU A 167 -16.43 -3.91 0.13
N PHE A 168 -15.42 -4.63 -0.35
CA PHE A 168 -14.50 -5.38 0.50
C PHE A 168 -13.80 -4.48 1.52
N TRP A 169 -13.22 -3.35 1.09
CA TRP A 169 -12.54 -2.42 2.01
C TRP A 169 -13.48 -1.81 3.05
N VAL A 170 -14.71 -1.50 2.66
CA VAL A 170 -15.72 -1.01 3.62
C VAL A 170 -16.06 -2.10 4.64
N THR A 171 -16.34 -3.32 4.17
CA THR A 171 -16.65 -4.45 5.03
C THR A 171 -15.51 -4.81 5.97
N LEU A 172 -14.27 -4.81 5.46
CA LEU A 172 -13.08 -5.06 6.28
C LEU A 172 -12.95 -4.02 7.40
N LYS A 173 -13.13 -2.74 7.06
CA LYS A 173 -13.09 -1.66 8.06
C LYS A 173 -14.18 -1.82 9.13
N GLU A 174 -15.39 -2.16 8.72
CA GLU A 174 -16.51 -2.41 9.65
C GLU A 174 -16.23 -3.63 10.54
N THR A 175 -15.69 -4.70 9.96
CA THR A 175 -15.32 -5.90 10.70
C THR A 175 -14.25 -5.60 11.74
N ILE A 176 -13.17 -4.94 11.35
CA ILE A 176 -12.11 -4.53 12.28
C ILE A 176 -12.69 -3.67 13.42
N SER A 177 -13.55 -2.69 13.10
CA SER A 177 -14.17 -1.82 14.11
C SER A 177 -15.13 -2.54 15.06
N GLN A 178 -15.59 -3.74 14.72
CA GLN A 178 -16.44 -4.56 15.62
C GLN A 178 -15.62 -5.47 16.54
N TYR A 179 -14.42 -5.84 16.13
CA TYR A 179 -13.52 -6.66 16.94
C TYR A 179 -12.79 -5.84 18.01
N PHE A 180 -12.77 -4.54 17.89
CA PHE A 180 -11.98 -3.58 18.67
C PHE A 180 -12.80 -2.35 19.05
#